data_a801a4eff969f77ff06a2cb8f8b743d3
#
_entry.id   a801a4eff969f77ff06a2cb8f8b743d3
#
_cell.length_a   1.000
_cell.length_b   1.000
_cell.length_c   1.000
_cell.angle_alpha   90.00
_cell.angle_beta   90.00
_cell.angle_gamma   90.00
#
_symmetry.space_group_name_H-M   'P 1'
#
loop_
_entity.id
_entity.type
_entity.pdbx_description
1 polymer ?
#
loop_
_entity_poly.entity_id
_entity_poly.type
_entity_poly.pdbx_seq_one_letter_code
_entity_poly.pdbx_strand_id
1 'polypeptide(L)'
;MAGTLAGQRVRRVEDAFASLHDRYLGAEPGYNVTYQVRLGDVGRTWEVRATSERCVVRTSPTREPDVVIGTDAATWLALREGRLSGLDAFAGRRLYARGDIDQALGFEGLFRLPGGRPPLLRVHDVDVKGAKLSTLSASGKTEQVVCIHGLGGNKTSFFDTVSTLTPQHSVHALDLPGFGSSSKSARGGYDAPFFARAIVNFLDAMDIEQAHLVGNSMGGRVALEVAFSAPERVSSLSLLAPALAFRRRRELVPLVRLLRPELAAIPHPLSPDQVRKNFWSMFARPERLDPAVADIACEEFCRTYRSRSARIAFFAALRNIYLDAPYGERGFWTRLAELVPPALFVWGDSDTLVPAAFSRHVSEALPQAEQVTLPECGHVPQVELPERTNGLIAAHIEAAGAAQPAMSRARGRKRLPGVLASSA
;
A
#
# COMPACT_ATOMS: atom_id res chain seq x y z
N MET A 1 34.25 -8.46 -30.89
CA MET A 1 33.64 -7.37 -30.08
C MET A 1 32.51 -7.84 -29.16
N ALA A 2 31.60 -8.73 -29.56
CA ALA A 2 30.50 -9.19 -28.71
C ALA A 2 30.95 -9.94 -27.44
N GLY A 3 31.98 -10.77 -27.48
CA GLY A 3 32.48 -11.51 -26.31
C GLY A 3 33.10 -10.63 -25.22
N THR A 4 33.69 -9.48 -25.60
CA THR A 4 34.28 -8.52 -24.64
C THR A 4 33.20 -7.74 -23.87
N LEU A 5 32.09 -7.39 -24.53
CA LEU A 5 30.97 -6.69 -23.91
C LEU A 5 30.17 -7.57 -22.94
N ALA A 6 29.97 -8.85 -23.29
CA ALA A 6 29.32 -9.82 -22.40
C ALA A 6 30.16 -10.06 -21.13
N GLY A 7 31.50 -10.24 -21.30
CA GLY A 7 32.41 -10.38 -20.16
C GLY A 7 32.45 -9.17 -19.24
N GLN A 8 32.42 -7.96 -19.80
CA GLN A 8 32.35 -6.72 -18.98
C GLN A 8 31.03 -6.61 -18.21
N ARG A 9 29.89 -7.01 -18.82
CA ARG A 9 28.58 -7.01 -18.13
C ARG A 9 28.58 -7.98 -16.94
N VAL A 10 29.11 -9.19 -17.11
CA VAL A 10 29.20 -10.19 -16.05
C VAL A 10 30.05 -9.67 -14.89
N ARG A 11 31.21 -9.07 -15.14
CA ARG A 11 32.06 -8.47 -14.09
C ARG A 11 31.32 -7.37 -13.33
N ARG A 12 30.63 -6.45 -14.02
CA ARG A 12 29.85 -5.40 -13.35
C ARG A 12 28.75 -5.97 -12.43
N VAL A 13 28.12 -7.07 -12.85
CA VAL A 13 27.13 -7.77 -12.03
C VAL A 13 27.79 -8.38 -10.79
N GLU A 14 28.94 -9.05 -10.94
CA GLU A 14 29.70 -9.63 -9.84
C GLU A 14 30.12 -8.55 -8.83
N ASP A 15 30.64 -7.41 -9.32
CA ASP A 15 31.01 -6.26 -8.49
C ASP A 15 29.79 -5.67 -7.74
N ALA A 16 28.64 -5.59 -8.42
CA ALA A 16 27.41 -5.12 -7.82
C ALA A 16 26.94 -6.02 -6.66
N PHE A 17 27.04 -7.34 -6.81
CA PHE A 17 26.75 -8.29 -5.72
C PHE A 17 27.79 -8.24 -4.61
N ALA A 18 29.08 -8.18 -4.94
CA ALA A 18 30.18 -8.10 -3.96
C ALA A 18 30.04 -6.84 -3.06
N SER A 19 29.55 -5.73 -3.63
CA SER A 19 29.38 -4.48 -2.89
C SER A 19 28.16 -4.47 -1.93
N LEU A 20 27.29 -5.49 -1.96
CA LEU A 20 26.07 -5.48 -1.14
C LEU A 20 26.38 -5.46 0.37
N HIS A 21 27.41 -6.18 0.82
CA HIS A 21 27.73 -6.24 2.24
C HIS A 21 28.16 -4.87 2.79
N ASP A 22 28.92 -4.07 2.03
CA ASP A 22 29.35 -2.72 2.43
C ASP A 22 28.21 -1.70 2.42
N ARG A 23 27.19 -1.98 1.65
CA ARG A 23 26.03 -1.10 1.44
C ARG A 23 24.83 -1.50 2.30
N TYR A 24 24.97 -2.56 3.08
CA TYR A 24 23.90 -3.06 3.93
C TYR A 24 23.58 -2.07 5.06
N LEU A 25 22.29 -1.79 5.27
CA LEU A 25 21.81 -0.84 6.29
C LEU A 25 21.48 -1.51 7.63
N GLY A 26 21.51 -2.85 7.67
CA GLY A 26 20.90 -3.60 8.76
C GLY A 26 19.41 -3.77 8.58
N ALA A 27 18.81 -4.57 9.45
CA ALA A 27 17.38 -4.80 9.49
C ALA A 27 16.89 -4.93 10.95
N GLU A 28 15.57 -5.03 11.14
CA GLU A 28 14.92 -5.18 12.43
C GLU A 28 15.50 -6.38 13.23
N PRO A 29 15.50 -6.31 14.58
CA PRO A 29 15.92 -7.44 15.41
C PRO A 29 15.16 -8.73 15.07
N GLY A 30 15.89 -9.82 14.88
CA GLY A 30 15.34 -11.12 14.47
C GLY A 30 15.18 -11.30 12.97
N TYR A 31 15.49 -10.32 12.15
CA TYR A 31 15.49 -10.47 10.69
C TYR A 31 16.50 -11.55 10.25
N ASN A 32 16.06 -12.49 9.43
CA ASN A 32 16.89 -13.56 8.88
C ASN A 32 16.23 -14.13 7.64
N VAL A 33 16.52 -13.55 6.48
CA VAL A 33 15.89 -13.88 5.20
C VAL A 33 16.95 -14.27 4.18
N THR A 34 16.67 -15.34 3.45
CA THR A 34 17.50 -15.85 2.37
C THR A 34 16.85 -15.55 1.02
N TYR A 35 17.48 -14.70 0.25
CA TYR A 35 17.08 -14.34 -1.11
C TYR A 35 17.89 -15.15 -2.13
N GLN A 36 17.23 -15.58 -3.19
CA GLN A 36 17.89 -16.02 -4.42
C GLN A 36 17.60 -15.01 -5.52
N VAL A 37 18.65 -14.37 -6.03
CA VAL A 37 18.56 -13.47 -7.18
C VAL A 37 19.03 -14.22 -8.42
N ARG A 38 18.11 -14.42 -9.37
CA ARG A 38 18.33 -15.19 -10.60
C ARG A 38 18.40 -14.24 -11.79
N LEU A 39 19.55 -14.22 -12.48
CA LEU A 39 19.74 -13.44 -13.71
C LEU A 39 19.66 -14.36 -14.92
N GLY A 40 18.51 -14.33 -15.61
CA GLY A 40 18.17 -15.26 -16.67
C GLY A 40 19.10 -15.16 -17.90
N ASP A 41 19.48 -13.94 -18.29
CA ASP A 41 20.36 -13.66 -19.42
C ASP A 41 21.84 -14.02 -19.18
N VAL A 42 22.23 -14.15 -17.91
CA VAL A 42 23.59 -14.53 -17.48
C VAL A 42 23.64 -16.03 -17.10
N GLY A 43 22.48 -16.65 -16.85
CA GLY A 43 22.38 -18.04 -16.39
C GLY A 43 22.97 -18.29 -15.01
N ARG A 44 22.96 -17.28 -14.12
CA ARG A 44 23.55 -17.35 -12.77
C ARG A 44 22.55 -16.99 -11.70
N THR A 45 22.78 -17.54 -10.52
CA THR A 45 22.00 -17.30 -9.30
C THR A 45 22.94 -16.94 -8.16
N TRP A 46 22.58 -15.89 -7.43
CA TRP A 46 23.24 -15.48 -6.18
C TRP A 46 22.30 -15.72 -5.00
N GLU A 47 22.87 -16.23 -3.92
CA GLU A 47 22.24 -16.26 -2.61
C GLU A 47 22.65 -15.01 -1.84
N VAL A 48 21.66 -14.25 -1.36
CA VAL A 48 21.87 -13.08 -0.49
C VAL A 48 21.17 -13.37 0.81
N ARG A 49 21.92 -13.63 1.89
CA ARG A 49 21.36 -13.81 3.22
C ARG A 49 21.51 -12.53 4.02
N ALA A 50 20.40 -11.96 4.42
CA ALA A 50 20.32 -10.76 5.25
C ALA A 50 19.84 -11.14 6.66
N THR A 51 20.55 -10.66 7.68
CA THR A 51 20.17 -10.77 9.09
C THR A 51 20.07 -9.36 9.67
N SER A 52 19.64 -9.20 10.93
CA SER A 52 19.59 -7.86 11.55
C SER A 52 20.88 -7.05 11.45
N GLU A 53 22.04 -7.73 11.43
CA GLU A 53 23.33 -7.05 11.53
C GLU A 53 24.18 -7.12 10.25
N ARG A 54 24.02 -8.15 9.44
CA ARG A 54 24.93 -8.41 8.30
C ARG A 54 24.23 -9.01 7.09
N CYS A 55 24.85 -8.76 5.94
CA CYS A 55 24.49 -9.36 4.66
C CYS A 55 25.65 -10.24 4.16
N VAL A 56 25.35 -11.46 3.73
CA VAL A 56 26.30 -12.40 3.16
C VAL A 56 25.83 -12.76 1.76
N VAL A 57 26.73 -12.64 0.78
CA VAL A 57 26.48 -12.97 -0.62
C VAL A 57 27.28 -14.21 -1.03
N ARG A 58 26.66 -15.14 -1.74
CA ARG A 58 27.28 -16.35 -2.30
C ARG A 58 26.91 -16.53 -3.75
N THR A 59 27.82 -17.01 -4.54
CA THR A 59 27.62 -17.31 -5.98
C THR A 59 26.96 -18.66 -6.24
N SER A 60 26.86 -19.51 -5.21
CA SER A 60 26.18 -20.81 -5.28
C SER A 60 25.18 -20.89 -4.12
N PRO A 61 23.89 -21.05 -4.42
CA PRO A 61 22.88 -21.21 -3.38
C PRO A 61 23.13 -22.45 -2.52
N THR A 62 23.04 -22.30 -1.22
CA THR A 62 23.24 -23.39 -0.24
C THR A 62 21.99 -23.69 0.58
N ARG A 63 20.95 -22.87 0.47
CA ARG A 63 19.71 -22.93 1.25
C ARG A 63 18.49 -22.85 0.37
N GLU A 64 17.38 -23.35 0.87
CA GLU A 64 16.06 -23.03 0.33
C GLU A 64 15.78 -21.54 0.57
N PRO A 65 15.37 -20.79 -0.47
CA PRO A 65 15.13 -19.36 -0.33
C PRO A 65 13.76 -19.06 0.29
N ASP A 66 13.71 -18.03 1.12
CA ASP A 66 12.45 -17.41 1.56
C ASP A 66 11.83 -16.59 0.40
N VAL A 67 12.71 -16.02 -0.45
CA VAL A 67 12.34 -15.17 -1.60
C VAL A 67 13.20 -15.49 -2.81
N VAL A 68 12.57 -15.59 -3.98
CA VAL A 68 13.24 -15.64 -5.28
C VAL A 68 12.94 -14.34 -6.03
N ILE A 69 13.98 -13.63 -6.47
CA ILE A 69 13.90 -12.47 -7.35
C ILE A 69 14.52 -12.85 -8.69
N GLY A 70 13.73 -12.83 -9.77
CA GLY A 70 14.21 -13.10 -11.12
C GLY A 70 14.18 -11.85 -11.99
N THR A 71 15.30 -11.61 -12.72
CA THR A 71 15.43 -10.46 -13.62
C THR A 71 16.55 -10.69 -14.62
N ASP A 72 16.90 -9.69 -15.42
CA ASP A 72 18.09 -9.65 -16.28
C ASP A 72 19.21 -8.78 -15.68
N ALA A 73 20.43 -8.93 -16.19
CA ALA A 73 21.61 -8.21 -15.70
C ALA A 73 21.49 -6.67 -15.85
N ALA A 74 20.85 -6.19 -16.90
CA ALA A 74 20.72 -4.76 -17.15
C ALA A 74 19.74 -4.13 -16.14
N THR A 75 18.62 -4.79 -15.90
CA THR A 75 17.62 -4.41 -14.89
C THR A 75 18.23 -4.47 -13.49
N TRP A 76 18.95 -5.56 -13.14
CA TRP A 76 19.64 -5.65 -11.84
C TRP A 76 20.60 -4.50 -11.61
N LEU A 77 21.46 -4.15 -12.58
CA LEU A 77 22.39 -3.04 -12.48
C LEU A 77 21.65 -1.70 -12.33
N ALA A 78 20.56 -1.50 -13.07
CA ALA A 78 19.75 -0.28 -12.96
C ALA A 78 19.14 -0.11 -11.56
N LEU A 79 18.64 -1.21 -10.97
CA LEU A 79 18.15 -1.23 -9.58
C LEU A 79 19.27 -0.87 -8.59
N ARG A 80 20.45 -1.49 -8.74
CA ARG A 80 21.58 -1.28 -7.83
C ARG A 80 22.21 0.10 -7.93
N GLU A 81 22.06 0.77 -9.07
CA GLU A 81 22.50 2.14 -9.32
C GLU A 81 21.43 3.20 -8.98
N GLY A 82 20.20 2.78 -8.66
CA GLY A 82 19.06 3.67 -8.36
C GLY A 82 18.57 4.45 -9.57
N ARG A 83 18.72 3.87 -10.78
CA ARG A 83 18.14 4.38 -12.03
C ARG A 83 16.75 3.81 -12.30
N LEU A 84 16.36 2.81 -11.54
CA LEU A 84 15.10 2.10 -11.61
C LEU A 84 14.72 1.65 -10.20
N SER A 85 13.45 1.75 -9.83
CA SER A 85 12.94 1.13 -8.60
C SER A 85 12.50 -0.31 -8.83
N GLY A 86 12.43 -1.11 -7.75
CA GLY A 86 11.90 -2.47 -7.80
C GLY A 86 10.45 -2.51 -8.28
N LEU A 87 9.64 -1.52 -7.90
CA LEU A 87 8.25 -1.42 -8.36
C LEU A 87 8.15 -1.14 -9.86
N ASP A 88 8.94 -0.20 -10.40
CA ASP A 88 8.95 0.09 -11.82
C ASP A 88 9.44 -1.11 -12.65
N ALA A 89 10.42 -1.86 -12.11
CA ALA A 89 10.88 -3.09 -12.74
C ALA A 89 9.80 -4.18 -12.75
N PHE A 90 9.04 -4.30 -11.67
CA PHE A 90 7.94 -5.24 -11.55
C PHE A 90 6.77 -4.86 -12.47
N ALA A 91 6.30 -3.61 -12.42
CA ALA A 91 5.25 -3.08 -13.29
C ALA A 91 5.61 -3.20 -14.79
N GLY A 92 6.88 -2.95 -15.13
CA GLY A 92 7.43 -3.14 -16.48
C GLY A 92 7.72 -4.59 -16.87
N ARG A 93 7.31 -5.58 -16.07
CA ARG A 93 7.55 -7.02 -16.30
C ARG A 93 9.02 -7.40 -16.51
N ARG A 94 9.94 -6.60 -15.98
CA ARG A 94 11.39 -6.83 -16.02
C ARG A 94 11.92 -7.56 -14.80
N LEU A 95 11.08 -7.68 -13.76
CA LEU A 95 11.36 -8.37 -12.52
C LEU A 95 10.15 -9.21 -12.12
N TYR A 96 10.40 -10.41 -11.61
CA TYR A 96 9.38 -11.19 -10.89
C TYR A 96 9.90 -11.56 -9.51
N ALA A 97 8.97 -11.78 -8.57
CA ALA A 97 9.26 -12.26 -7.23
C ALA A 97 8.38 -13.45 -6.89
N ARG A 98 8.91 -14.37 -6.07
CA ARG A 98 8.18 -15.51 -5.49
C ARG A 98 8.58 -15.67 -4.04
N GLY A 99 7.67 -16.19 -3.22
CA GLY A 99 7.84 -16.33 -1.77
C GLY A 99 7.17 -15.20 -1.01
N ASP A 100 7.75 -14.76 0.10
CA ASP A 100 7.19 -13.68 0.90
C ASP A 100 7.30 -12.33 0.16
N ILE A 101 6.14 -11.76 -0.19
CA ILE A 101 6.08 -10.53 -1.00
C ILE A 101 6.60 -9.31 -0.24
N ASP A 102 6.39 -9.24 1.07
CA ASP A 102 6.88 -8.13 1.88
C ASP A 102 8.40 -8.13 1.97
N GLN A 103 8.98 -9.33 2.08
CA GLN A 103 10.43 -9.48 2.04
C GLN A 103 10.99 -9.15 0.65
N ALA A 104 10.29 -9.56 -0.42
CA ALA A 104 10.70 -9.23 -1.79
C ALA A 104 10.75 -7.71 -2.01
N LEU A 105 9.72 -6.99 -1.59
CA LEU A 105 9.63 -5.53 -1.66
C LEU A 105 10.66 -4.85 -0.76
N GLY A 106 10.90 -5.40 0.43
CA GLY A 106 11.86 -4.89 1.39
C GLY A 106 13.30 -5.01 0.92
N PHE A 107 13.60 -5.89 -0.04
CA PHE A 107 14.98 -6.17 -0.48
C PHE A 107 15.75 -4.91 -0.90
N GLU A 108 15.14 -4.03 -1.71
CA GLU A 108 15.77 -2.78 -2.17
C GLU A 108 16.13 -1.88 -0.98
N GLY A 109 15.24 -1.79 0.00
CA GLY A 109 15.37 -0.98 1.20
C GLY A 109 16.50 -1.38 2.15
N LEU A 110 17.02 -2.61 2.00
CA LEU A 110 18.13 -3.10 2.83
C LEU A 110 19.49 -2.48 2.47
N PHE A 111 19.61 -1.76 1.36
CA PHE A 111 20.90 -1.33 0.84
C PHE A 111 20.93 0.13 0.44
N ARG A 112 22.00 0.84 0.80
CA ARG A 112 22.27 2.18 0.24
C ARG A 112 22.52 2.11 -1.25
N LEU A 113 22.12 3.16 -1.95
CA LEU A 113 22.54 3.39 -3.33
C LEU A 113 23.98 3.92 -3.40
N PRO A 114 24.66 3.86 -4.57
CA PRO A 114 25.99 4.44 -4.74
C PRO A 114 26.07 5.89 -4.27
N GLY A 115 27.20 6.27 -3.68
CA GLY A 115 27.38 7.59 -3.08
C GLY A 115 26.67 7.79 -1.74
N GLY A 116 26.24 6.70 -1.08
CA GLY A 116 25.61 6.75 0.25
C GLY A 116 24.15 7.24 0.23
N ARG A 117 23.55 7.39 -0.96
CA ARG A 117 22.15 7.80 -1.09
C ARG A 117 21.20 6.77 -0.46
N PRO A 118 20.05 7.21 0.10
CA PRO A 118 19.03 6.29 0.61
C PRO A 118 18.43 5.43 -0.51
N PRO A 119 17.85 4.25 -0.20
CA PRO A 119 17.08 3.46 -1.15
C PRO A 119 15.85 4.26 -1.64
N LEU A 120 15.41 3.96 -2.87
CA LEU A 120 14.22 4.61 -3.44
C LEU A 120 12.93 4.14 -2.75
N LEU A 121 12.92 2.89 -2.32
CA LEU A 121 11.78 2.21 -1.73
C LEU A 121 12.19 1.52 -0.42
N ARG A 122 11.31 1.56 0.59
CA ARG A 122 11.50 0.87 1.86
C ARG A 122 10.21 0.23 2.34
N VAL A 123 10.28 -1.01 2.81
CA VAL A 123 9.24 -1.63 3.63
C VAL A 123 9.72 -1.59 5.07
N HIS A 124 8.93 -1.02 5.95
CA HIS A 124 9.28 -0.86 7.37
C HIS A 124 8.03 -0.84 8.25
N ASP A 125 8.20 -1.17 9.50
CA ASP A 125 7.15 -1.06 10.51
C ASP A 125 7.15 0.35 11.14
N VAL A 126 5.98 0.96 11.24
CA VAL A 126 5.76 2.22 11.97
C VAL A 126 4.98 1.92 13.24
N ASP A 127 5.54 2.27 14.39
CA ASP A 127 4.84 2.13 15.68
C ASP A 127 3.79 3.23 15.85
N VAL A 128 2.55 2.83 16.04
CA VAL A 128 1.40 3.73 16.18
C VAL A 128 0.71 3.46 17.52
N LYS A 129 1.29 3.98 18.61
CA LYS A 129 0.75 3.86 19.98
C LYS A 129 0.46 2.40 20.39
N GLY A 130 1.46 1.54 20.21
CA GLY A 130 1.43 0.14 20.63
C GLY A 130 0.88 -0.85 19.61
N ALA A 131 0.64 -0.39 18.38
CA ALA A 131 0.44 -1.24 17.21
C ALA A 131 1.50 -0.91 16.15
N LYS A 132 1.91 -1.91 15.37
CA LYS A 132 2.82 -1.72 14.24
C LYS A 132 2.05 -1.73 12.94
N LEU A 133 2.28 -0.72 12.09
CA LEU A 133 1.78 -0.68 10.73
C LEU A 133 2.91 -0.98 9.75
N SER A 134 2.79 -2.07 9.02
CA SER A 134 3.70 -2.39 7.92
C SER A 134 3.45 -1.44 6.76
N THR A 135 4.48 -0.72 6.34
CA THR A 135 4.37 0.40 5.42
C THR A 135 5.38 0.27 4.30
N LEU A 136 4.93 0.46 3.07
CA LEU A 136 5.74 0.66 1.89
C LEU A 136 5.89 2.17 1.69
N SER A 137 7.10 2.69 1.80
CA SER A 137 7.39 4.12 1.64
C SER A 137 8.34 4.36 0.49
N ALA A 138 8.00 5.35 -0.33
CA ALA A 138 8.86 5.85 -1.39
C ALA A 138 8.98 7.38 -1.27
N SER A 139 10.22 7.89 -1.29
CA SER A 139 10.49 9.30 -1.06
C SER A 139 10.45 10.10 -2.35
N GLY A 140 9.65 11.14 -2.37
CA GLY A 140 9.53 12.13 -3.45
C GLY A 140 9.93 13.54 -3.01
N LYS A 141 9.57 14.53 -3.81
CA LYS A 141 10.07 15.91 -3.68
C LYS A 141 9.16 16.85 -2.90
N THR A 142 7.85 16.62 -2.90
CA THR A 142 6.88 17.58 -2.42
C THR A 142 6.01 17.04 -1.29
N GLU A 143 4.73 16.84 -1.55
CA GLU A 143 3.71 16.56 -0.56
C GLU A 143 3.65 15.09 -0.18
N GLN A 144 2.96 14.80 0.91
CA GLN A 144 2.79 13.46 1.44
C GLN A 144 1.49 12.84 0.92
N VAL A 145 1.57 11.61 0.43
CA VAL A 145 0.41 10.84 -0.03
C VAL A 145 0.33 9.56 0.79
N VAL A 146 -0.84 9.26 1.36
CA VAL A 146 -1.09 8.03 2.11
C VAL A 146 -2.15 7.21 1.42
N CYS A 147 -1.79 5.97 1.02
CA CYS A 147 -2.65 5.02 0.34
C CYS A 147 -3.23 4.00 1.32
N ILE A 148 -4.56 3.82 1.30
CA ILE A 148 -5.34 3.04 2.27
C ILE A 148 -6.16 1.98 1.53
N HIS A 149 -5.83 0.70 1.74
CA HIS A 149 -6.43 -0.44 1.03
C HIS A 149 -7.85 -0.77 1.48
N GLY A 150 -8.55 -1.54 0.64
CA GLY A 150 -9.89 -2.08 0.91
C GLY A 150 -9.91 -3.28 1.85
N LEU A 151 -11.11 -3.78 2.15
CA LEU A 151 -11.31 -4.97 2.99
C LEU A 151 -10.62 -6.19 2.37
N GLY A 152 -9.79 -6.87 3.16
CA GLY A 152 -9.05 -8.05 2.71
C GLY A 152 -7.85 -7.74 1.80
N GLY A 153 -7.62 -6.47 1.46
CA GLY A 153 -6.44 -6.01 0.76
C GLY A 153 -5.23 -5.77 1.68
N ASN A 154 -4.18 -5.25 1.10
CA ASN A 154 -2.97 -4.81 1.77
C ASN A 154 -2.29 -3.70 0.94
N LYS A 155 -1.14 -3.20 1.39
CA LYS A 155 -0.37 -2.14 0.74
C LYS A 155 -0.02 -2.40 -0.73
N THR A 156 0.04 -3.69 -1.15
CA THR A 156 0.43 -4.04 -2.52
C THR A 156 -0.60 -3.62 -3.58
N SER A 157 -1.86 -3.40 -3.17
CA SER A 157 -2.91 -2.91 -4.08
C SER A 157 -2.66 -1.49 -4.61
N PHE A 158 -1.63 -0.80 -4.12
CA PHE A 158 -1.23 0.53 -4.54
C PHE A 158 0.15 0.60 -5.19
N PHE A 159 0.70 -0.52 -5.67
CA PHE A 159 2.04 -0.53 -6.28
C PHE A 159 2.17 0.44 -7.45
N ASP A 160 1.23 0.39 -8.40
CA ASP A 160 1.24 1.29 -9.54
C ASP A 160 1.04 2.75 -9.12
N THR A 161 0.25 3.01 -8.08
CA THR A 161 0.05 4.35 -7.52
C THR A 161 1.34 4.87 -6.86
N VAL A 162 2.02 4.04 -6.06
CA VAL A 162 3.31 4.39 -5.46
C VAL A 162 4.34 4.70 -6.54
N SER A 163 4.48 3.81 -7.54
CA SER A 163 5.41 4.00 -8.66
C SER A 163 5.12 5.29 -9.43
N THR A 164 3.85 5.54 -9.78
CA THR A 164 3.47 6.70 -10.59
C THR A 164 3.66 8.03 -9.87
N LEU A 165 3.31 8.10 -8.58
CA LEU A 165 3.33 9.37 -7.83
C LEU A 165 4.69 9.69 -7.21
N THR A 166 5.54 8.69 -6.95
CA THR A 166 6.79 8.87 -6.20
C THR A 166 7.76 9.89 -6.78
N PRO A 167 7.94 10.08 -8.11
CA PRO A 167 8.88 11.10 -8.57
C PRO A 167 8.55 12.51 -8.07
N GLN A 168 7.28 12.80 -7.82
CA GLN A 168 6.79 14.09 -7.39
C GLN A 168 6.50 14.13 -5.89
N HIS A 169 5.88 13.10 -5.33
CA HIS A 169 5.38 13.06 -3.95
C HIS A 169 6.07 11.97 -3.14
N SER A 170 6.14 12.14 -1.82
CA SER A 170 6.45 11.05 -0.90
C SER A 170 5.20 10.22 -0.70
N VAL A 171 5.25 8.93 -1.02
CA VAL A 171 4.07 8.04 -1.03
C VAL A 171 4.24 6.93 0.00
N HIS A 172 3.20 6.73 0.81
CA HIS A 172 3.14 5.72 1.84
C HIS A 172 1.92 4.83 1.63
N ALA A 173 2.10 3.58 1.23
CA ALA A 173 1.05 2.59 1.23
C ALA A 173 1.19 1.72 2.48
N LEU A 174 0.15 1.62 3.29
CA LEU A 174 0.20 0.93 4.56
C LEU A 174 -0.79 -0.24 4.63
N ASP A 175 -0.45 -1.24 5.43
CA ASP A 175 -1.39 -2.26 5.84
C ASP A 175 -2.18 -1.73 7.05
N LEU A 176 -3.51 -1.70 6.95
CA LEU A 176 -4.37 -1.33 8.08
C LEU A 176 -4.21 -2.33 9.23
N PRO A 177 -4.43 -1.91 10.50
CA PRO A 177 -4.43 -2.84 11.63
C PRO A 177 -5.38 -4.03 11.38
N GLY A 178 -4.91 -5.23 11.59
CA GLY A 178 -5.66 -6.46 11.31
C GLY A 178 -5.41 -7.09 9.95
N PHE A 179 -4.77 -6.37 9.02
CA PHE A 179 -4.53 -6.79 7.64
C PHE A 179 -3.05 -6.88 7.32
N GLY A 180 -2.72 -7.52 6.18
CA GLY A 180 -1.36 -7.66 5.67
C GLY A 180 -0.37 -8.10 6.75
N SER A 181 0.75 -7.42 6.87
CA SER A 181 1.79 -7.66 7.87
C SER A 181 1.67 -6.77 9.13
N SER A 182 0.66 -5.89 9.18
CA SER A 182 0.39 -5.06 10.37
C SER A 182 -0.09 -5.86 11.58
N SER A 183 0.01 -5.26 12.77
CA SER A 183 -0.45 -5.83 14.02
C SER A 183 -1.93 -6.24 13.97
N LYS A 184 -2.25 -7.40 14.53
CA LYS A 184 -3.58 -7.99 14.53
C LYS A 184 -4.07 -8.20 15.96
N SER A 185 -4.93 -7.31 16.44
CA SER A 185 -5.54 -7.40 17.77
C SER A 185 -6.88 -8.15 17.70
N ALA A 186 -7.06 -9.16 18.52
CA ALA A 186 -8.36 -9.83 18.66
C ALA A 186 -9.43 -8.93 19.33
N ARG A 187 -9.04 -7.82 19.93
CA ARG A 187 -9.90 -6.87 20.63
C ARG A 187 -10.01 -5.51 19.93
N GLY A 188 -9.55 -5.40 18.67
CA GLY A 188 -9.68 -4.20 17.86
C GLY A 188 -11.15 -3.89 17.53
N GLY A 189 -11.53 -2.61 17.49
CA GLY A 189 -12.89 -2.19 17.11
C GLY A 189 -13.18 -2.44 15.63
N TYR A 190 -12.17 -2.30 14.78
CA TYR A 190 -12.24 -2.51 13.32
C TYR A 190 -13.40 -1.78 12.63
N ASP A 191 -13.83 -0.65 13.19
CA ASP A 191 -14.76 0.30 12.58
C ASP A 191 -14.00 1.47 11.92
N ALA A 192 -14.71 2.33 11.19
CA ALA A 192 -14.07 3.47 10.52
C ALA A 192 -13.34 4.40 11.50
N PRO A 193 -13.89 4.75 12.69
CA PRO A 193 -13.16 5.52 13.69
C PRO A 193 -11.91 4.85 14.25
N PHE A 194 -11.90 3.51 14.39
CA PHE A 194 -10.71 2.76 14.82
C PHE A 194 -9.58 2.88 13.79
N PHE A 195 -9.90 2.67 12.52
CA PHE A 195 -8.92 2.80 11.45
C PHE A 195 -8.47 4.25 11.24
N ALA A 196 -9.39 5.21 11.32
CA ALA A 196 -9.03 6.63 11.19
C ALA A 196 -8.03 7.07 12.26
N ARG A 197 -8.22 6.65 13.52
CA ARG A 197 -7.24 6.90 14.60
C ARG A 197 -5.88 6.27 14.28
N ALA A 198 -5.84 5.08 13.67
CA ALA A 198 -4.58 4.46 13.27
C ALA A 198 -3.86 5.29 12.20
N ILE A 199 -4.59 5.84 11.22
CA ILE A 199 -4.03 6.74 10.19
C ILE A 199 -3.51 8.03 10.82
N VAL A 200 -4.26 8.69 11.70
CA VAL A 200 -3.79 9.91 12.39
C VAL A 200 -2.54 9.62 13.22
N ASN A 201 -2.51 8.52 13.97
CA ASN A 201 -1.32 8.11 14.71
C ASN A 201 -0.14 7.77 13.79
N PHE A 202 -0.39 7.23 12.59
CA PHE A 202 0.65 7.04 11.57
C PHE A 202 1.23 8.37 11.11
N LEU A 203 0.39 9.35 10.80
CA LEU A 203 0.84 10.69 10.42
C LEU A 203 1.71 11.31 11.54
N ASP A 204 1.30 11.17 12.82
CA ASP A 204 2.07 11.65 13.97
C ASP A 204 3.43 10.95 14.08
N ALA A 205 3.45 9.62 13.96
CA ALA A 205 4.67 8.82 14.06
C ALA A 205 5.67 9.08 12.92
N MET A 206 5.16 9.52 11.75
CA MET A 206 5.98 9.86 10.57
C MET A 206 6.31 11.35 10.49
N ASP A 207 5.93 12.16 11.47
CA ASP A 207 6.08 13.63 11.49
C ASP A 207 5.46 14.30 10.25
N ILE A 208 4.30 13.77 9.82
CA ILE A 208 3.52 14.27 8.69
C ILE A 208 2.41 15.18 9.23
N GLU A 209 2.48 16.48 8.94
CA GLU A 209 1.47 17.45 9.39
C GLU A 209 0.15 17.26 8.63
N GLN A 210 0.21 17.16 7.31
CA GLN A 210 -0.92 16.94 6.41
C GLN A 210 -0.56 15.98 5.30
N ALA A 211 -1.56 15.23 4.80
CA ALA A 211 -1.39 14.32 3.66
C ALA A 211 -2.59 14.33 2.72
N HIS A 212 -2.34 14.00 1.45
CA HIS A 212 -3.36 13.56 0.51
C HIS A 212 -3.69 12.10 0.81
N LEU A 213 -4.97 11.78 1.03
CA LEU A 213 -5.39 10.41 1.33
C LEU A 213 -6.00 9.77 0.08
N VAL A 214 -5.45 8.64 -0.33
CA VAL A 214 -5.95 7.82 -1.43
C VAL A 214 -6.53 6.54 -0.86
N GLY A 215 -7.84 6.34 -0.95
CA GLY A 215 -8.50 5.19 -0.33
C GLY A 215 -9.37 4.39 -1.28
N ASN A 216 -9.17 3.06 -1.32
CA ASN A 216 -10.05 2.16 -2.07
C ASN A 216 -11.07 1.47 -1.17
N SER A 217 -12.34 1.44 -1.56
CA SER A 217 -13.40 0.70 -0.88
C SER A 217 -13.52 1.06 0.62
N MET A 218 -13.27 0.11 1.53
CA MET A 218 -13.14 0.36 2.98
C MET A 218 -12.11 1.46 3.28
N GLY A 219 -10.97 1.47 2.57
CA GLY A 219 -9.94 2.51 2.73
C GLY A 219 -10.45 3.90 2.38
N GLY A 220 -11.34 4.03 1.39
CA GLY A 220 -12.03 5.28 1.07
C GLY A 220 -12.97 5.73 2.19
N ARG A 221 -13.67 4.79 2.84
CA ARG A 221 -14.50 5.09 4.03
C ARG A 221 -13.62 5.54 5.21
N VAL A 222 -12.46 4.91 5.39
CA VAL A 222 -11.47 5.29 6.42
C VAL A 222 -10.93 6.70 6.15
N ALA A 223 -10.55 7.01 4.92
CA ALA A 223 -10.07 8.34 4.52
C ALA A 223 -11.12 9.43 4.81
N LEU A 224 -12.40 9.17 4.50
CA LEU A 224 -13.51 10.05 4.88
C LEU A 224 -13.62 10.23 6.39
N GLU A 225 -13.46 9.15 7.17
CA GLU A 225 -13.51 9.24 8.64
C GLU A 225 -12.36 10.07 9.22
N VAL A 226 -11.14 9.98 8.64
CA VAL A 226 -10.04 10.88 8.99
C VAL A 226 -10.43 12.34 8.73
N ALA A 227 -10.96 12.63 7.53
CA ALA A 227 -11.39 13.98 7.16
C ALA A 227 -12.54 14.51 8.04
N PHE A 228 -13.41 13.63 8.51
CA PHE A 228 -14.47 14.02 9.44
C PHE A 228 -13.99 14.29 10.87
N SER A 229 -12.93 13.64 11.32
CA SER A 229 -12.45 13.71 12.71
C SER A 229 -11.23 14.60 12.89
N ALA A 230 -10.45 14.82 11.84
CA ALA A 230 -9.22 15.60 11.82
C ALA A 230 -9.02 16.26 10.44
N PRO A 231 -9.94 17.14 10.00
CA PRO A 231 -9.89 17.74 8.65
C PRO A 231 -8.60 18.51 8.38
N GLU A 232 -7.97 19.06 9.42
CA GLU A 232 -6.70 19.77 9.35
C GLU A 232 -5.52 18.88 8.98
N ARG A 233 -5.65 17.55 9.08
CA ARG A 233 -4.63 16.57 8.73
C ARG A 233 -4.74 16.10 7.27
N VAL A 234 -5.76 16.55 6.53
CA VAL A 234 -6.09 16.08 5.18
C VAL A 234 -5.99 17.20 4.17
N SER A 235 -5.05 17.08 3.23
CA SER A 235 -4.88 18.04 2.12
C SER A 235 -5.93 17.85 1.03
N SER A 236 -6.22 16.59 0.66
CA SER A 236 -7.31 16.20 -0.25
C SER A 236 -7.63 14.71 -0.13
N LEU A 237 -8.73 14.29 -0.73
CA LEU A 237 -9.22 12.92 -0.75
C LEU A 237 -9.35 12.41 -2.19
N SER A 238 -8.73 11.29 -2.52
CA SER A 238 -9.00 10.51 -3.73
C SER A 238 -9.65 9.17 -3.34
N LEU A 239 -10.94 9.04 -3.62
CA LEU A 239 -11.80 7.99 -3.11
C LEU A 239 -12.18 7.03 -4.24
N LEU A 240 -11.56 5.85 -4.26
CA LEU A 240 -11.68 4.85 -5.31
C LEU A 240 -12.73 3.80 -4.92
N ALA A 241 -13.89 3.82 -5.58
CA ALA A 241 -15.04 2.96 -5.27
C ALA A 241 -15.31 2.87 -3.73
N PRO A 242 -15.42 4.01 -3.01
CA PRO A 242 -15.46 4.02 -1.55
C PRO A 242 -16.68 3.29 -0.98
N ALA A 243 -16.49 2.53 0.10
CA ALA A 243 -17.58 1.90 0.83
C ALA A 243 -18.35 2.98 1.62
N LEU A 244 -19.51 3.38 1.11
CA LEU A 244 -20.38 4.38 1.73
C LEU A 244 -21.47 3.72 2.56
N ALA A 245 -22.03 4.44 3.55
CA ALA A 245 -23.10 3.89 4.38
C ALA A 245 -24.36 3.58 3.55
N PHE A 246 -24.85 2.36 3.65
CA PHE A 246 -26.02 1.91 2.92
C PHE A 246 -27.29 2.62 3.36
N ARG A 247 -28.02 3.24 2.43
CA ARG A 247 -29.31 3.87 2.67
C ARG A 247 -30.47 2.87 2.71
N ARG A 248 -30.33 1.71 2.07
CA ARG A 248 -31.32 0.64 1.95
C ARG A 248 -30.79 -0.68 2.50
N ARG A 249 -31.63 -1.72 2.54
CA ARG A 249 -31.28 -3.08 3.02
C ARG A 249 -30.77 -3.08 4.47
N ARG A 250 -31.48 -2.30 5.32
CA ARG A 250 -31.14 -2.15 6.76
C ARG A 250 -31.90 -3.13 7.66
N GLU A 251 -32.73 -3.97 7.08
CA GLU A 251 -33.60 -4.92 7.81
C GLU A 251 -32.79 -5.93 8.62
N LEU A 252 -31.60 -6.28 8.15
CA LEU A 252 -30.72 -7.23 8.82
C LEU A 252 -29.84 -6.60 9.92
N VAL A 253 -29.87 -5.28 10.11
CA VAL A 253 -29.04 -4.60 11.13
C VAL A 253 -29.22 -5.20 12.52
N PRO A 254 -30.43 -5.50 13.04
CA PRO A 254 -30.59 -6.12 14.35
C PRO A 254 -29.88 -7.48 14.44
N LEU A 255 -30.00 -8.30 13.41
CA LEU A 255 -29.34 -9.63 13.33
C LEU A 255 -27.83 -9.49 13.24
N VAL A 256 -27.33 -8.61 12.36
CA VAL A 256 -25.88 -8.38 12.18
C VAL A 256 -25.24 -7.83 13.43
N ARG A 257 -25.96 -7.03 14.24
CA ARG A 257 -25.46 -6.56 15.55
C ARG A 257 -25.22 -7.69 16.54
N LEU A 258 -25.96 -8.79 16.46
CA LEU A 258 -25.79 -9.95 17.31
C LEU A 258 -24.63 -10.86 16.86
N LEU A 259 -24.18 -10.75 15.62
CA LEU A 259 -23.04 -11.52 15.14
C LEU A 259 -21.76 -11.06 15.84
N ARG A 260 -21.12 -11.98 16.55
CA ARG A 260 -19.85 -11.73 17.24
C ARG A 260 -18.69 -12.07 16.31
N PRO A 261 -17.82 -11.09 15.94
CA PRO A 261 -16.66 -11.37 15.09
C PRO A 261 -15.72 -12.45 15.65
N GLU A 262 -15.72 -12.65 16.97
CA GLU A 262 -14.93 -13.67 17.66
C GLU A 262 -15.31 -15.10 17.24
N LEU A 263 -16.51 -15.31 16.71
CA LEU A 263 -16.92 -16.62 16.15
C LEU A 263 -16.09 -16.99 14.92
N ALA A 264 -15.53 -16.01 14.20
CA ALA A 264 -14.59 -16.24 13.12
C ALA A 264 -13.23 -16.79 13.60
N ALA A 265 -13.00 -16.85 14.92
CA ALA A 265 -11.86 -17.56 15.49
C ALA A 265 -11.89 -19.06 15.20
N ILE A 266 -13.09 -19.63 15.01
CA ILE A 266 -13.26 -21.05 14.63
C ILE A 266 -12.68 -21.23 13.23
N PRO A 267 -11.71 -22.14 13.02
CA PRO A 267 -11.18 -22.39 11.70
C PRO A 267 -12.30 -22.88 10.76
N HIS A 268 -12.44 -22.22 9.65
CA HIS A 268 -13.25 -22.70 8.53
C HIS A 268 -12.38 -22.67 7.28
N PRO A 269 -12.39 -23.73 6.49
CA PRO A 269 -11.55 -23.82 5.31
C PRO A 269 -11.98 -22.77 4.29
N LEU A 270 -11.04 -21.96 3.83
CA LEU A 270 -11.19 -21.19 2.60
C LEU A 270 -10.71 -22.06 1.44
N SER A 271 -11.57 -22.29 0.47
CA SER A 271 -11.14 -22.85 -0.79
C SER A 271 -10.31 -21.81 -1.55
N PRO A 272 -9.05 -22.10 -1.92
CA PRO A 272 -8.25 -21.20 -2.76
C PRO A 272 -8.96 -20.80 -4.06
N ASP A 273 -9.71 -21.74 -4.66
CA ASP A 273 -10.48 -21.48 -5.88
C ASP A 273 -11.62 -20.48 -5.63
N GLN A 274 -12.27 -20.55 -4.47
CA GLN A 274 -13.31 -19.57 -4.11
C GLN A 274 -12.71 -18.19 -3.87
N VAL A 275 -11.55 -18.10 -3.23
CA VAL A 275 -10.81 -16.84 -3.04
C VAL A 275 -10.44 -16.26 -4.39
N ARG A 276 -9.89 -17.07 -5.30
CA ARG A 276 -9.54 -16.66 -6.66
C ARG A 276 -10.78 -16.20 -7.46
N LYS A 277 -11.88 -16.93 -7.38
CA LYS A 277 -13.13 -16.54 -8.02
C LYS A 277 -13.65 -15.19 -7.51
N ASN A 278 -13.62 -14.98 -6.19
CA ASN A 278 -14.03 -13.72 -5.58
C ASN A 278 -13.07 -12.57 -5.95
N PHE A 279 -11.77 -12.85 -6.03
CA PHE A 279 -10.78 -11.86 -6.50
C PHE A 279 -11.11 -11.41 -7.93
N TRP A 280 -11.27 -12.37 -8.86
CA TRP A 280 -11.54 -12.04 -10.25
C TRP A 280 -12.90 -11.33 -10.45
N SER A 281 -13.89 -11.59 -9.59
CA SER A 281 -15.19 -10.91 -9.67
C SER A 281 -15.15 -9.41 -9.31
N MET A 282 -14.04 -8.92 -8.78
CA MET A 282 -13.84 -7.50 -8.50
C MET A 282 -13.46 -6.68 -9.75
N PHE A 283 -13.11 -7.33 -10.85
CA PHE A 283 -12.64 -6.69 -12.08
C PHE A 283 -13.67 -6.83 -13.20
N ALA A 284 -13.85 -5.78 -13.98
CA ALA A 284 -14.72 -5.81 -15.17
C ALA A 284 -14.05 -6.57 -16.32
N ARG A 285 -12.73 -6.42 -16.43
CA ARG A 285 -11.91 -7.02 -17.49
C ARG A 285 -10.71 -7.76 -16.87
N PRO A 286 -10.92 -8.96 -16.29
CA PRO A 286 -9.86 -9.75 -15.69
C PRO A 286 -8.65 -10.00 -16.59
N GLU A 287 -8.86 -10.05 -17.91
CA GLU A 287 -7.81 -10.25 -18.92
C GLU A 287 -6.77 -9.10 -18.99
N ARG A 288 -7.06 -7.95 -18.39
CA ARG A 288 -6.10 -6.83 -18.28
C ARG A 288 -5.00 -7.10 -17.24
N LEU A 289 -5.30 -7.96 -16.27
CA LEU A 289 -4.38 -8.26 -15.18
C LEU A 289 -3.45 -9.42 -15.55
N ASP A 290 -2.22 -9.33 -15.08
CA ASP A 290 -1.31 -10.49 -15.11
C ASP A 290 -1.83 -11.57 -14.14
N PRO A 291 -2.07 -12.81 -14.60
CA PRO A 291 -2.51 -13.90 -13.72
C PRO A 291 -1.58 -14.11 -12.51
N ALA A 292 -0.28 -13.84 -12.65
CA ALA A 292 0.67 -13.96 -11.54
C ALA A 292 0.37 -12.97 -10.40
N VAL A 293 -0.14 -11.78 -10.71
CA VAL A 293 -0.56 -10.79 -9.69
C VAL A 293 -1.75 -11.33 -8.90
N ALA A 294 -2.72 -11.95 -9.58
CA ALA A 294 -3.86 -12.58 -8.92
C ALA A 294 -3.44 -13.74 -8.02
N ASP A 295 -2.51 -14.58 -8.49
CA ASP A 295 -2.00 -15.71 -7.73
C ASP A 295 -1.32 -15.24 -6.44
N ILE A 296 -0.44 -14.24 -6.53
CA ILE A 296 0.25 -13.63 -5.39
C ILE A 296 -0.77 -13.03 -4.40
N ALA A 297 -1.75 -12.27 -4.89
CA ALA A 297 -2.77 -11.64 -4.04
C ALA A 297 -3.64 -12.68 -3.32
N CYS A 298 -4.05 -13.75 -4.02
CA CYS A 298 -4.85 -14.83 -3.44
C CYS A 298 -4.06 -15.67 -2.43
N GLU A 299 -2.80 -16.01 -2.72
CA GLU A 299 -1.92 -16.72 -1.81
C GLU A 299 -1.69 -15.92 -0.52
N GLU A 300 -1.41 -14.63 -0.66
CA GLU A 300 -1.19 -13.72 0.47
C GLU A 300 -2.45 -13.58 1.33
N PHE A 301 -3.63 -13.43 0.71
CA PHE A 301 -4.90 -13.41 1.42
C PHE A 301 -5.11 -14.72 2.19
N CYS A 302 -4.94 -15.87 1.54
CA CYS A 302 -5.09 -17.19 2.16
C CYS A 302 -4.09 -17.38 3.33
N ARG A 303 -2.84 -16.94 3.15
CA ARG A 303 -1.80 -16.98 4.18
C ARG A 303 -2.20 -16.18 5.42
N THR A 304 -2.60 -14.94 5.20
CA THR A 304 -3.04 -14.02 6.28
C THR A 304 -4.29 -14.55 6.98
N TYR A 305 -5.27 -15.04 6.22
CA TYR A 305 -6.54 -15.55 6.74
C TYR A 305 -6.41 -16.81 7.61
N ARG A 306 -5.32 -17.57 7.53
CA ARG A 306 -5.02 -18.68 8.46
C ARG A 306 -4.89 -18.20 9.91
N SER A 307 -4.48 -16.96 10.13
CA SER A 307 -4.39 -16.35 11.46
C SER A 307 -5.78 -16.14 12.07
N ARG A 308 -5.98 -16.61 13.31
CA ARG A 308 -7.20 -16.36 14.09
C ARG A 308 -7.53 -14.87 14.19
N SER A 309 -6.53 -14.06 14.52
CA SER A 309 -6.71 -12.62 14.70
C SER A 309 -7.05 -11.91 13.38
N ALA A 310 -6.50 -12.35 12.25
CA ALA A 310 -6.83 -11.81 10.95
C ALA A 310 -8.27 -12.12 10.53
N ARG A 311 -8.76 -13.35 10.82
CA ARG A 311 -10.17 -13.68 10.57
C ARG A 311 -11.11 -12.80 11.39
N ILE A 312 -10.83 -12.62 12.67
CA ILE A 312 -11.63 -11.75 13.54
C ILE A 312 -11.63 -10.31 13.00
N ALA A 313 -10.46 -9.78 12.61
CA ALA A 313 -10.33 -8.44 12.05
C ALA A 313 -11.14 -8.29 10.75
N PHE A 314 -11.03 -9.24 9.83
CA PHE A 314 -11.76 -9.23 8.56
C PHE A 314 -13.29 -9.20 8.79
N PHE A 315 -13.81 -10.11 9.61
CA PHE A 315 -15.26 -10.19 9.86
C PHE A 315 -15.77 -9.02 10.71
N ALA A 316 -14.96 -8.50 11.62
CA ALA A 316 -15.30 -7.30 12.37
C ALA A 316 -15.42 -6.08 11.44
N ALA A 317 -14.45 -5.88 10.55
CA ALA A 317 -14.47 -4.79 9.59
C ALA A 317 -15.65 -4.93 8.61
N LEU A 318 -15.87 -6.12 8.03
CA LEU A 318 -17.01 -6.40 7.15
C LEU A 318 -18.36 -6.09 7.85
N ARG A 319 -18.52 -6.57 9.07
CA ARG A 319 -19.70 -6.30 9.89
C ARG A 319 -19.90 -4.80 10.11
N ASN A 320 -18.85 -4.07 10.44
CA ASN A 320 -18.91 -2.65 10.76
C ASN A 320 -19.20 -1.78 9.53
N ILE A 321 -18.71 -2.17 8.33
CA ILE A 321 -19.11 -1.53 7.07
C ILE A 321 -20.63 -1.60 6.88
N TYR A 322 -21.25 -2.75 7.13
CA TYR A 322 -22.70 -2.90 7.03
C TYR A 322 -23.46 -2.13 8.13
N LEU A 323 -22.91 -2.04 9.33
CA LEU A 323 -23.52 -1.37 10.47
C LEU A 323 -23.35 0.15 10.46
N ASP A 324 -22.54 0.71 9.57
CA ASP A 324 -22.32 2.17 9.49
C ASP A 324 -23.65 2.92 9.37
N ALA A 325 -23.86 3.91 10.25
CA ALA A 325 -25.13 4.61 10.37
C ALA A 325 -25.29 5.67 9.26
N PRO A 326 -26.28 5.53 8.35
CA PRO A 326 -26.45 6.51 7.27
C PRO A 326 -27.06 7.83 7.72
N TYR A 327 -27.92 7.84 8.74
CA TYR A 327 -28.75 8.98 9.15
C TYR A 327 -28.53 9.36 10.62
N GLY A 328 -29.03 10.54 11.01
CA GLY A 328 -28.87 11.14 12.33
C GLY A 328 -27.78 12.21 12.35
N GLU A 329 -27.63 12.95 13.46
CA GLU A 329 -26.62 14.02 13.61
C GLU A 329 -25.20 13.55 13.31
N ARG A 330 -24.86 12.31 13.72
CA ARG A 330 -23.57 11.66 13.45
C ARG A 330 -23.62 10.67 12.28
N GLY A 331 -24.71 10.70 11.50
CA GLY A 331 -24.89 9.83 10.35
C GLY A 331 -23.91 10.16 9.23
N PHE A 332 -23.53 9.13 8.49
CA PHE A 332 -22.53 9.27 7.42
C PHE A 332 -22.87 10.37 6.41
N TRP A 333 -24.13 10.41 5.93
CA TRP A 333 -24.54 11.36 4.88
C TRP A 333 -24.63 12.80 5.38
N THR A 334 -24.96 13.03 6.65
CA THR A 334 -24.93 14.35 7.28
C THR A 334 -23.49 14.87 7.36
N ARG A 335 -22.56 14.03 7.82
CA ARG A 335 -21.14 14.38 7.91
C ARG A 335 -20.51 14.59 6.53
N LEU A 336 -20.94 13.83 5.52
CA LEU A 336 -20.44 13.99 4.16
C LEU A 336 -20.80 15.37 3.59
N ALA A 337 -21.98 15.87 3.88
CA ALA A 337 -22.40 17.21 3.45
C ALA A 337 -21.54 18.36 4.04
N GLU A 338 -20.88 18.11 5.16
CA GLU A 338 -20.00 19.05 5.88
C GLU A 338 -18.52 18.81 5.59
N LEU A 339 -18.19 17.99 4.59
CA LEU A 339 -16.79 17.65 4.26
C LEU A 339 -16.02 18.88 3.81
N VAL A 340 -14.91 19.16 4.49
CA VAL A 340 -14.06 20.34 4.23
C VAL A 340 -12.97 20.09 3.16
N PRO A 341 -12.16 19.00 3.22
CA PRO A 341 -11.11 18.79 2.23
C PRO A 341 -11.66 18.54 0.82
N PRO A 342 -10.99 19.02 -0.24
CA PRO A 342 -11.34 18.68 -1.62
C PRO A 342 -11.41 17.17 -1.82
N ALA A 343 -12.41 16.68 -2.54
CA ALA A 343 -12.65 15.25 -2.72
C ALA A 343 -12.94 14.89 -4.17
N LEU A 344 -12.20 13.91 -4.68
CA LEU A 344 -12.43 13.21 -5.94
C LEU A 344 -12.99 11.82 -5.64
N PHE A 345 -14.13 11.49 -6.25
CA PHE A 345 -14.70 10.14 -6.22
C PHE A 345 -14.52 9.47 -7.58
N VAL A 346 -13.91 8.31 -7.60
CA VAL A 346 -13.72 7.50 -8.82
C VAL A 346 -14.54 6.22 -8.71
N TRP A 347 -15.42 5.99 -9.68
CA TRP A 347 -16.32 4.85 -9.74
C TRP A 347 -15.98 3.96 -10.94
N GLY A 348 -16.11 2.64 -10.79
CA GLY A 348 -16.17 1.72 -11.93
C GLY A 348 -17.63 1.53 -12.40
N ASP A 349 -17.90 1.64 -13.69
CA ASP A 349 -19.27 1.44 -14.21
C ASP A 349 -19.77 0.00 -14.07
N SER A 350 -18.84 -0.94 -14.00
CA SER A 350 -19.07 -2.38 -13.89
C SER A 350 -18.82 -2.92 -12.46
N ASP A 351 -18.66 -2.04 -11.46
CA ASP A 351 -18.47 -2.43 -10.07
C ASP A 351 -19.73 -3.08 -9.48
N THR A 352 -19.63 -4.37 -9.13
CA THR A 352 -20.71 -5.16 -8.55
C THR A 352 -20.79 -5.07 -7.02
N LEU A 353 -19.73 -4.60 -6.36
CA LEU A 353 -19.62 -4.46 -4.90
C LEU A 353 -20.12 -3.10 -4.43
N VAL A 354 -19.65 -2.04 -5.07
CA VAL A 354 -20.06 -0.65 -4.81
C VAL A 354 -20.51 -0.02 -6.13
N PRO A 355 -21.76 -0.22 -6.53
CA PRO A 355 -22.26 0.25 -7.82
C PRO A 355 -22.09 1.75 -8.02
N ALA A 356 -21.70 2.19 -9.23
CA ALA A 356 -21.53 3.60 -9.59
C ALA A 356 -22.81 4.45 -9.35
N ALA A 357 -23.98 3.81 -9.19
CA ALA A 357 -25.22 4.48 -8.80
C ALA A 357 -25.14 5.22 -7.44
N PHE A 358 -24.16 4.88 -6.57
CA PHE A 358 -23.88 5.64 -5.35
C PHE A 358 -23.43 7.09 -5.64
N SER A 359 -22.90 7.38 -6.83
CA SER A 359 -22.50 8.71 -7.25
C SER A 359 -23.63 9.74 -7.11
N ARG A 360 -24.88 9.33 -7.38
CA ARG A 360 -26.08 10.20 -7.20
C ARG A 360 -26.25 10.64 -5.74
N HIS A 361 -26.04 9.72 -4.80
CA HIS A 361 -26.15 10.05 -3.38
C HIS A 361 -25.02 10.98 -2.92
N VAL A 362 -23.83 10.85 -3.52
CA VAL A 362 -22.71 11.78 -3.30
C VAL A 362 -23.06 13.16 -3.88
N SER A 363 -23.60 13.24 -5.11
CA SER A 363 -24.01 14.52 -5.72
C SER A 363 -25.10 15.23 -4.91
N GLU A 364 -26.01 14.47 -4.28
CA GLU A 364 -27.02 15.02 -3.39
C GLU A 364 -26.45 15.60 -2.11
N ALA A 365 -25.49 14.92 -1.48
CA ALA A 365 -24.92 15.29 -0.19
C ALA A 365 -23.75 16.29 -0.30
N LEU A 366 -22.95 16.18 -1.36
CA LEU A 366 -21.70 16.95 -1.58
C LEU A 366 -21.61 17.39 -3.05
N PRO A 367 -22.42 18.35 -3.50
CA PRO A 367 -22.51 18.75 -4.91
C PRO A 367 -21.19 19.25 -5.52
N GLN A 368 -20.28 19.78 -4.69
CA GLN A 368 -18.98 20.31 -5.10
C GLN A 368 -17.91 19.23 -5.30
N ALA A 369 -18.17 17.96 -4.91
CA ALA A 369 -17.20 16.90 -5.09
C ALA A 369 -17.01 16.56 -6.57
N GLU A 370 -15.75 16.42 -6.97
CA GLU A 370 -15.42 15.89 -8.28
C GLU A 370 -15.78 14.40 -8.35
N GLN A 371 -16.45 13.97 -9.43
CA GLN A 371 -16.83 12.58 -9.61
C GLN A 371 -16.50 12.12 -11.02
N VAL A 372 -15.82 10.98 -11.13
CA VAL A 372 -15.45 10.35 -12.41
C VAL A 372 -15.92 8.89 -12.42
N THR A 373 -16.62 8.49 -13.46
CA THR A 373 -16.97 7.08 -13.71
C THR A 373 -16.07 6.53 -14.82
N LEU A 374 -15.35 5.46 -14.50
CA LEU A 374 -14.45 4.79 -15.45
C LEU A 374 -15.22 3.70 -16.19
N PRO A 375 -15.26 3.73 -17.53
CA PRO A 375 -15.91 2.69 -18.32
C PRO A 375 -15.11 1.39 -18.26
N GLU A 376 -15.85 0.26 -18.33
CA GLU A 376 -15.29 -1.09 -18.28
C GLU A 376 -14.31 -1.28 -17.09
N CYS A 377 -14.68 -0.78 -15.92
CA CYS A 377 -13.89 -0.82 -14.70
C CYS A 377 -14.72 -1.40 -13.55
N GLY A 378 -14.12 -2.28 -12.77
CA GLY A 378 -14.71 -2.89 -11.59
C GLY A 378 -14.38 -2.14 -10.30
N HIS A 379 -14.22 -2.90 -9.21
CA HIS A 379 -14.11 -2.40 -7.84
C HIS A 379 -12.71 -1.87 -7.45
N VAL A 380 -11.68 -2.18 -8.22
CA VAL A 380 -10.28 -1.85 -7.87
C VAL A 380 -9.62 -1.04 -9.01
N PRO A 381 -10.08 0.22 -9.24
CA PRO A 381 -9.66 1.02 -10.39
C PRO A 381 -8.15 1.21 -10.48
N GLN A 382 -7.46 1.36 -9.35
CA GLN A 382 -6.01 1.56 -9.28
C GLN A 382 -5.20 0.34 -9.74
N VAL A 383 -5.83 -0.85 -9.78
CA VAL A 383 -5.21 -2.08 -10.27
C VAL A 383 -5.67 -2.40 -11.70
N GLU A 384 -6.95 -2.16 -12.03
CA GLU A 384 -7.53 -2.52 -13.32
C GLU A 384 -7.19 -1.50 -14.43
N LEU A 385 -7.20 -0.21 -14.07
CA LEU A 385 -6.90 0.91 -14.97
C LEU A 385 -5.87 1.87 -14.32
N PRO A 386 -4.65 1.38 -14.00
CA PRO A 386 -3.69 2.12 -13.18
C PRO A 386 -3.30 3.47 -13.79
N GLU A 387 -2.99 3.53 -15.09
CA GLU A 387 -2.56 4.77 -15.74
C GLU A 387 -3.65 5.85 -15.64
N ARG A 388 -4.90 5.49 -15.93
CA ARG A 388 -6.03 6.42 -15.91
C ARG A 388 -6.36 6.86 -14.49
N THR A 389 -6.41 5.92 -13.55
CA THR A 389 -6.73 6.17 -12.15
C THR A 389 -5.65 7.05 -11.50
N ASN A 390 -4.37 6.71 -11.70
CA ASN A 390 -3.27 7.46 -11.11
C ASN A 390 -3.12 8.86 -11.75
N GLY A 391 -3.47 9.00 -13.04
CA GLY A 391 -3.55 10.32 -13.69
C GLY A 391 -4.60 11.23 -13.05
N LEU A 392 -5.79 10.69 -12.71
CA LEU A 392 -6.84 11.43 -11.98
C LEU A 392 -6.38 11.81 -10.56
N ILE A 393 -5.74 10.88 -9.85
CA ILE A 393 -5.20 11.16 -8.51
C ILE A 393 -4.16 12.27 -8.57
N ALA A 394 -3.20 12.20 -9.49
CA ALA A 394 -2.14 13.20 -9.64
C ALA A 394 -2.73 14.60 -9.94
N ALA A 395 -3.65 14.68 -10.89
CA ALA A 395 -4.31 15.95 -11.25
C ALA A 395 -5.09 16.54 -10.07
N HIS A 396 -5.78 15.69 -9.28
CA HIS A 396 -6.51 16.14 -8.09
C HIS A 396 -5.58 16.66 -6.98
N ILE A 397 -4.44 15.99 -6.76
CA ILE A 397 -3.41 16.43 -5.81
C ILE A 397 -2.85 17.80 -6.23
N GLU A 398 -2.50 17.97 -7.50
CA GLU A 398 -1.97 19.22 -8.03
C GLU A 398 -2.98 20.38 -7.90
N ALA A 399 -4.25 20.11 -8.21
CA ALA A 399 -5.32 21.12 -8.08
C ALA A 399 -5.53 21.53 -6.62
N ALA A 400 -5.52 20.58 -5.69
CA ALA A 400 -5.64 20.85 -4.24
C ALA A 400 -4.44 21.66 -3.73
N GLY A 401 -3.22 21.33 -4.14
CA GLY A 401 -1.99 22.07 -3.79
C GLY A 401 -1.97 23.51 -4.33
N ALA A 402 -2.53 23.73 -5.50
CA ALA A 402 -2.65 25.07 -6.09
C ALA A 402 -3.69 25.96 -5.38
N ALA A 403 -4.74 25.35 -4.82
CA ALA A 403 -5.82 26.05 -4.11
C ALA A 403 -5.44 26.44 -2.66
N GLN A 404 -4.41 25.84 -2.07
CA GLN A 404 -3.95 26.19 -0.73
C GLN A 404 -3.19 27.53 -0.73
N PRO A 405 -3.59 28.55 0.09
CA PRO A 405 -2.87 29.82 0.11
C PRO A 405 -1.43 29.63 0.61
N ALA A 406 -0.49 30.43 0.07
CA ALA A 406 0.96 30.38 0.31
C ALA A 406 1.38 30.53 1.80
N MET A 407 0.46 30.75 2.72
CA MET A 407 0.72 30.94 4.15
C MET A 407 1.19 29.69 4.90
N SER A 408 0.87 28.48 4.43
CA SER A 408 1.33 27.24 5.10
C SER A 408 2.76 26.85 4.71
N ARG A 409 3.21 27.24 3.52
CA ARG A 409 4.57 26.93 3.02
C ARG A 409 5.72 27.60 3.80
N ALA A 410 5.43 28.67 4.56
CA ALA A 410 6.43 29.42 5.31
C ALA A 410 6.79 28.78 6.68
N ARG A 411 5.96 27.94 7.26
CA ARG A 411 6.21 27.31 8.58
C ARG A 411 7.09 26.06 8.54
N GLY A 412 7.24 25.40 7.40
CA GLY A 412 8.00 24.16 7.21
C GLY A 412 9.53 24.29 7.21
N ARG A 413 10.12 25.49 7.41
CA ARG A 413 11.57 25.75 7.40
C ARG A 413 12.15 26.14 8.75
N LYS A 414 11.67 25.64 9.87
CA LYS A 414 12.42 25.72 11.11
C LYS A 414 13.44 24.57 11.14
N ARG A 415 14.71 24.92 10.83
CA ARG A 415 15.88 24.07 11.09
C ARG A 415 15.89 23.74 12.58
N LEU A 416 15.99 22.45 12.89
CA LEU A 416 16.35 21.97 14.24
C LEU A 416 17.68 22.61 14.64
N PRO A 417 17.83 23.12 15.88
CA PRO A 417 19.11 23.57 16.40
C PRO A 417 20.06 22.38 16.50
N GLY A 418 21.28 22.57 15.99
CA GLY A 418 22.31 21.55 16.01
C GLY A 418 22.58 21.08 17.44
N VAL A 419 22.61 19.76 17.63
CA VAL A 419 23.16 19.12 18.81
C VAL A 419 24.67 19.32 18.75
N LEU A 420 25.16 20.20 19.60
CA LEU A 420 26.59 20.40 19.89
C LEU A 420 27.19 19.08 20.38
N ALA A 421 28.21 18.63 19.69
CA ALA A 421 29.11 17.62 20.19
C ALA A 421 29.77 18.14 21.48
N SER A 422 29.55 17.49 22.60
CA SER A 422 30.41 17.64 23.78
C SER A 422 31.41 16.51 23.80
N SER A 423 32.67 16.89 23.51
CA SER A 423 33.87 16.15 23.87
C SER A 423 34.06 16.20 25.39
N ALA A 424 34.15 15.05 26.03
CA ALA A 424 35.05 14.71 27.14
C ALA A 424 34.98 13.20 27.37
#